data_4255da30ffdaab72f6a43fdde9f54d87
#
_entry.id   4255da30ffdaab72f6a43fdde9f54d87
#
_cell.length_a   1.000
_cell.length_b   1.000
_cell.length_c   1.000
_cell.angle_alpha   90.00
_cell.angle_beta   90.00
_cell.angle_gamma   90.00
#
_symmetry.space_group_name_H-M   'P 1'
#
loop_
_entity.id
_entity.type
_entity.pdbx_description
1 polymer ?
#
loop_
_entity_poly.entity_id
_entity_poly.type
_entity_poly.pdbx_seq_one_letter_code
_entity_poly.pdbx_strand_id
1 'polypeptide(L)'
;MEKNHPQQQRRNFLKGSLALGAATLMAPVATMASSTIAKGSEEAFGISVGPYLQTTFGNEMSILWITNKNAASWVEYGESADALNLKAYGESKLGLRPEGRLNCVTLKNLKPGVTYHYKIVSKEVVDFQPYKLTYGTVISDTGTFVNADSAKEHISFLMLNDIHDRPKSIPFLLELDKEKKNDFIFFNGDIFDYQTDEKQIIDHMLQPCVDAFAKQTPFIYVRGNHETRGKFCREFPAYFQNVGRAAFTLGPVRFVILDTGEDKEDAHPVYAGIVDFDQYRIEQAKWLATEMQSKAFKKAPFRVVMMHIPPRYSGDAHGPVHCTEVFEPLLNKGKVDLVLSGHTHKYMVHQPAQGKNNYPLIIGGGPKEGTRTYTKIKANRQLLSAVMFDDSGKEVGRVEVRP
;
A
#
# COMPACT_ATOMS: atom_id res chain seq x y z
N MET A 1 2.05 -7.80 -64.79
CA MET A 1 2.73 -9.11 -64.85
C MET A 1 3.47 -9.23 -63.50
N GLU A 2 3.23 -10.05 -62.69
CA GLU A 2 2.48 -11.15 -62.24
C GLU A 2 2.48 -11.13 -60.67
N LYS A 3 1.33 -11.30 -60.09
CA LYS A 3 1.15 -11.38 -58.62
C LYS A 3 1.56 -12.78 -58.19
N ASN A 4 2.43 -12.92 -57.19
CA ASN A 4 2.64 -14.19 -56.49
C ASN A 4 2.18 -14.09 -55.04
N HIS A 5 1.22 -14.95 -54.72
CA HIS A 5 0.58 -15.13 -53.39
C HIS A 5 1.46 -16.00 -52.46
N PRO A 6 1.55 -15.69 -51.16
CA PRO A 6 2.29 -16.49 -50.18
C PRO A 6 1.35 -17.46 -49.46
N GLN A 7 0.81 -18.47 -50.14
CA GLN A 7 0.00 -19.52 -49.50
C GLN A 7 0.51 -20.95 -49.70
N GLN A 8 1.77 -21.16 -50.16
CA GLN A 8 2.28 -22.50 -50.48
C GLN A 8 3.40 -23.03 -49.59
N GLN A 9 3.77 -22.35 -48.51
CA GLN A 9 4.88 -22.84 -47.65
C GLN A 9 4.46 -23.54 -46.36
N ARG A 10 3.17 -23.76 -46.07
CA ARG A 10 2.71 -24.46 -44.87
C ARG A 10 2.35 -25.95 -45.05
N ARG A 11 2.60 -26.55 -46.18
CA ARG A 11 2.20 -27.95 -46.45
C ARG A 11 3.29 -29.01 -46.55
N ASN A 12 4.56 -28.68 -46.42
CA ASN A 12 5.67 -29.61 -46.64
C ASN A 12 6.43 -30.04 -45.36
N PHE A 13 5.89 -29.84 -44.16
CA PHE A 13 6.59 -30.26 -42.92
C PHE A 13 6.06 -31.55 -42.27
N LEU A 14 5.14 -32.25 -42.90
CA LEU A 14 4.48 -33.44 -42.36
C LEU A 14 4.57 -34.70 -43.22
N LYS A 15 5.64 -34.89 -43.96
CA LYS A 15 5.89 -36.18 -44.65
C LYS A 15 7.38 -36.52 -44.64
N GLY A 16 7.82 -37.24 -43.64
CA GLY A 16 9.19 -37.78 -43.66
C GLY A 16 9.58 -38.35 -42.30
N SER A 17 9.15 -39.54 -41.99
CA SER A 17 9.90 -40.50 -41.14
C SER A 17 9.04 -41.74 -40.85
N LEU A 18 9.06 -42.68 -41.75
CA LEU A 18 8.70 -44.07 -41.50
C LEU A 18 9.69 -44.89 -42.27
N ALA A 19 10.60 -45.60 -41.57
CA ALA A 19 10.97 -46.99 -41.81
C ALA A 19 12.35 -47.34 -41.26
N LEU A 20 12.39 -48.53 -40.74
CA LEU A 20 13.51 -49.45 -40.40
C LEU A 20 14.10 -49.28 -38.99
N GLY A 21 14.03 -50.31 -38.14
CA GLY A 21 14.57 -51.63 -38.19
C GLY A 21 14.28 -52.34 -36.85
N ALA A 22 13.72 -53.54 -36.91
CA ALA A 22 13.57 -54.48 -35.82
C ALA A 22 14.91 -55.14 -35.47
N ALA A 23 15.33 -55.02 -34.20
CA ALA A 23 16.32 -55.91 -33.62
C ALA A 23 15.84 -56.26 -32.20
N THR A 24 15.38 -57.50 -32.05
CA THR A 24 15.03 -58.13 -30.78
C THR A 24 16.27 -58.37 -29.94
N LEU A 25 16.34 -57.75 -28.78
CA LEU A 25 17.18 -58.17 -27.67
C LEU A 25 16.34 -58.29 -26.41
N MET A 26 16.12 -59.53 -25.97
CA MET A 26 15.54 -59.83 -24.66
C MET A 26 16.47 -59.36 -23.55
N ALA A 27 15.99 -58.46 -22.71
CA ALA A 27 16.58 -58.15 -21.41
C ALA A 27 15.49 -58.32 -20.33
N PRO A 28 15.87 -58.68 -19.08
CA PRO A 28 14.92 -59.18 -18.08
C PRO A 28 13.95 -58.10 -17.60
N VAL A 29 12.72 -58.50 -17.39
CA VAL A 29 11.65 -57.69 -16.78
C VAL A 29 12.05 -57.33 -15.35
N ALA A 30 12.63 -56.13 -15.16
CA ALA A 30 12.71 -55.53 -13.87
C ALA A 30 11.28 -55.01 -13.54
N THR A 31 10.68 -55.60 -12.55
CA THR A 31 9.44 -55.10 -11.91
C THR A 31 9.70 -53.66 -11.44
N MET A 32 9.32 -52.69 -12.24
CA MET A 32 9.24 -51.33 -11.77
C MET A 32 8.15 -51.25 -10.72
N ALA A 33 8.55 -51.15 -9.46
CA ALA A 33 7.67 -50.69 -8.40
C ALA A 33 7.08 -49.36 -8.85
N SER A 34 5.77 -49.34 -9.08
CA SER A 34 5.02 -48.12 -9.28
C SER A 34 5.24 -47.24 -8.04
N SER A 35 6.16 -46.26 -8.15
CA SER A 35 6.21 -45.18 -7.19
C SER A 35 4.89 -44.44 -7.31
N THR A 36 3.96 -44.74 -6.42
CA THR A 36 2.83 -43.86 -6.11
C THR A 36 3.46 -42.52 -5.75
N ILE A 37 3.48 -41.59 -6.71
CA ILE A 37 3.69 -40.17 -6.42
C ILE A 37 2.59 -39.86 -5.39
N ALA A 38 2.97 -39.71 -4.12
CA ALA A 38 2.11 -39.20 -3.10
C ALA A 38 1.55 -37.89 -3.65
N LYS A 39 0.25 -37.83 -3.96
CA LYS A 39 -0.46 -36.57 -4.18
C LYS A 39 -0.12 -35.74 -2.94
N GLY A 40 0.74 -34.72 -3.10
CA GLY A 40 0.96 -33.72 -2.07
C GLY A 40 -0.43 -33.32 -1.58
N SER A 41 -0.65 -33.34 -0.29
CA SER A 41 -1.92 -32.95 0.31
C SER A 41 -2.22 -31.54 -0.19
N GLU A 42 -3.27 -31.39 -0.97
CA GLU A 42 -3.69 -30.08 -1.46
C GLU A 42 -3.92 -29.18 -0.24
N GLU A 43 -3.26 -28.01 -0.23
CA GLU A 43 -3.35 -27.09 0.91
C GLU A 43 -4.82 -26.77 1.21
N ALA A 44 -5.21 -26.86 2.48
CA ALA A 44 -6.57 -26.53 2.91
C ALA A 44 -6.88 -25.06 2.60
N PHE A 45 -8.14 -24.75 2.26
CA PHE A 45 -8.57 -23.38 2.04
C PHE A 45 -8.39 -22.55 3.32
N GLY A 46 -7.72 -21.39 3.20
CA GLY A 46 -7.35 -20.56 4.34
C GLY A 46 -7.14 -19.09 3.99
N ILE A 47 -7.03 -18.25 5.01
CA ILE A 47 -6.61 -16.86 4.90
C ILE A 47 -5.07 -16.85 4.89
N SER A 48 -4.46 -16.31 3.82
CA SER A 48 -3.01 -16.13 3.72
C SER A 48 -2.54 -14.95 4.56
N VAL A 49 -3.29 -13.84 4.57
CA VAL A 49 -3.03 -12.67 5.40
C VAL A 49 -4.28 -11.81 5.55
N GLY A 50 -4.41 -11.10 6.66
CA GLY A 50 -5.52 -10.19 6.96
C GLY A 50 -6.47 -10.75 8.02
N PRO A 51 -7.58 -10.02 8.28
CA PRO A 51 -7.97 -8.75 7.67
C PRO A 51 -7.04 -7.59 8.04
N TYR A 52 -6.91 -6.63 7.14
CA TYR A 52 -6.25 -5.36 7.40
C TYR A 52 -7.10 -4.18 6.93
N LEU A 53 -7.05 -3.11 7.71
CA LEU A 53 -7.89 -1.93 7.53
C LEU A 53 -7.16 -0.83 6.78
N GLN A 54 -7.86 -0.24 5.80
CA GLN A 54 -7.43 0.98 5.12
C GLN A 54 -8.58 1.96 5.02
N THR A 55 -8.30 3.25 5.22
CA THR A 55 -9.35 4.27 5.28
C THR A 55 -9.19 5.32 4.19
N THR A 56 -10.32 5.82 3.72
CA THR A 56 -10.43 7.00 2.86
C THR A 56 -10.70 8.27 3.67
N PHE A 57 -10.80 8.17 5.01
CA PHE A 57 -11.13 9.26 5.94
C PHE A 57 -12.46 9.99 5.67
N GLY A 58 -13.39 9.28 5.01
CA GLY A 58 -14.78 9.66 4.96
C GLY A 58 -15.60 8.81 5.93
N ASN A 59 -16.87 8.64 5.61
CA ASN A 59 -17.74 7.70 6.33
C ASN A 59 -17.58 6.27 5.76
N GLU A 60 -16.33 5.86 5.51
CA GLU A 60 -16.00 4.59 4.85
C GLU A 60 -14.79 3.92 5.49
N MET A 61 -14.77 2.58 5.48
CA MET A 61 -13.64 1.76 5.88
C MET A 61 -13.48 0.60 4.90
N SER A 62 -12.30 0.46 4.32
CA SER A 62 -11.96 -0.70 3.49
C SER A 62 -11.31 -1.78 4.34
N ILE A 63 -11.81 -3.00 4.19
CA ILE A 63 -11.30 -4.21 4.83
C ILE A 63 -10.77 -5.11 3.73
N LEU A 64 -9.47 -5.43 3.80
CA LEU A 64 -8.79 -6.24 2.81
C LEU A 64 -8.23 -7.51 3.46
N TRP A 65 -8.16 -8.59 2.68
CA TRP A 65 -7.52 -9.85 3.07
C TRP A 65 -7.22 -10.69 1.84
N ILE A 66 -6.30 -11.61 1.98
CA ILE A 66 -5.89 -12.53 0.91
C ILE A 66 -6.17 -13.96 1.35
N THR A 67 -6.78 -14.74 0.46
CA THR A 67 -6.99 -16.18 0.62
C THR A 67 -5.98 -16.97 -0.22
N ASN A 68 -5.66 -18.20 0.17
CA ASN A 68 -4.74 -19.03 -0.61
C ASN A 68 -5.35 -19.61 -1.89
N LYS A 69 -6.69 -19.63 -2.00
CA LYS A 69 -7.46 -20.04 -3.19
C LYS A 69 -8.53 -18.98 -3.50
N ASN A 70 -9.10 -19.03 -4.71
CA ASN A 70 -10.15 -18.11 -5.12
C ASN A 70 -11.40 -18.26 -4.23
N ALA A 71 -12.00 -17.13 -3.91
CA ALA A 71 -13.16 -17.06 -3.02
C ALA A 71 -14.19 -16.02 -3.46
N ALA A 72 -15.45 -16.30 -3.19
CA ALA A 72 -16.53 -15.31 -3.15
C ALA A 72 -16.67 -14.81 -1.71
N SER A 73 -16.48 -13.50 -1.51
CA SER A 73 -16.26 -12.95 -0.17
C SER A 73 -17.18 -11.78 0.15
N TRP A 74 -17.41 -11.56 1.47
CA TRP A 74 -18.18 -10.44 2.00
C TRP A 74 -17.78 -10.11 3.42
N VAL A 75 -18.29 -8.99 3.94
CA VAL A 75 -18.15 -8.58 5.34
C VAL A 75 -19.52 -8.48 5.97
N GLU A 76 -19.70 -9.08 7.15
CA GLU A 76 -20.81 -8.86 8.06
C GLU A 76 -20.35 -7.89 9.15
N TYR A 77 -21.14 -6.87 9.49
CA TYR A 77 -20.72 -5.85 10.43
C TYR A 77 -21.86 -5.20 11.19
N GLY A 78 -21.55 -4.54 12.28
CA GLY A 78 -22.51 -3.85 13.14
C GLY A 78 -21.86 -3.04 14.25
N GLU A 79 -22.65 -2.33 15.03
CA GLU A 79 -22.20 -1.53 16.16
C GLU A 79 -22.03 -2.37 17.44
N SER A 80 -22.41 -3.63 17.42
CA SER A 80 -22.24 -4.60 18.51
C SER A 80 -21.67 -5.91 17.98
N ALA A 81 -20.79 -6.55 18.77
CA ALA A 81 -20.21 -7.86 18.43
C ALA A 81 -21.26 -8.97 18.27
N ASP A 82 -22.35 -8.89 19.04
CA ASP A 82 -23.44 -9.85 19.04
C ASP A 82 -24.49 -9.60 17.94
N ALA A 83 -24.37 -8.49 17.19
CA ALA A 83 -25.35 -8.05 16.21
C ALA A 83 -24.69 -7.49 14.93
N LEU A 84 -24.07 -8.39 14.15
CA LEU A 84 -23.52 -8.07 12.82
C LEU A 84 -24.62 -8.09 11.75
N ASN A 85 -25.59 -7.17 11.86
CA ASN A 85 -26.82 -7.18 11.06
C ASN A 85 -26.66 -6.57 9.66
N LEU A 86 -25.54 -5.92 9.38
CA LEU A 86 -25.24 -5.31 8.09
C LEU A 86 -24.31 -6.22 7.28
N LYS A 87 -24.43 -6.15 5.94
CA LYS A 87 -23.61 -6.94 5.04
C LYS A 87 -23.14 -6.11 3.87
N ALA A 88 -21.85 -6.21 3.56
CA ALA A 88 -21.22 -5.53 2.44
C ALA A 88 -20.44 -6.53 1.58
N TYR A 89 -20.30 -6.19 0.29
CA TYR A 89 -19.55 -6.95 -0.71
C TYR A 89 -18.53 -6.05 -1.37
N GLY A 90 -17.53 -6.65 -2.02
CA GLY A 90 -16.62 -5.93 -2.89
C GLY A 90 -17.37 -5.20 -4.01
N GLU A 91 -16.79 -4.16 -4.55
CA GLU A 91 -17.39 -3.33 -5.58
C GLU A 91 -17.68 -4.14 -6.85
N SER A 92 -18.94 -4.12 -7.28
CA SER A 92 -19.36 -4.81 -8.49
C SER A 92 -18.95 -4.02 -9.74
N LYS A 93 -18.33 -4.68 -10.70
CA LYS A 93 -18.05 -4.12 -12.03
C LYS A 93 -18.95 -4.76 -13.06
N LEU A 94 -19.67 -3.95 -13.84
CA LEU A 94 -20.64 -4.42 -14.84
C LEU A 94 -21.69 -5.40 -14.26
N GLY A 95 -22.07 -5.22 -13.00
CA GLY A 95 -23.01 -6.10 -12.29
C GLY A 95 -22.41 -7.38 -11.71
N LEU A 96 -21.12 -7.65 -11.93
CA LEU A 96 -20.41 -8.81 -11.42
C LEU A 96 -19.72 -8.46 -10.11
N ARG A 97 -19.99 -9.22 -9.05
CA ARG A 97 -19.25 -9.13 -7.79
C ARG A 97 -17.85 -9.71 -7.98
N PRO A 98 -16.83 -9.15 -7.31
CA PRO A 98 -15.49 -9.69 -7.40
C PRO A 98 -15.43 -11.11 -6.80
N GLU A 99 -14.61 -11.91 -7.43
CA GLU A 99 -14.19 -13.25 -7.02
C GLU A 99 -12.66 -13.30 -7.20
N GLY A 100 -11.96 -13.95 -6.29
CA GLY A 100 -10.49 -14.05 -6.37
C GLY A 100 -9.85 -14.29 -5.01
N ARG A 101 -8.53 -14.18 -4.99
CA ARG A 101 -7.75 -14.35 -3.76
C ARG A 101 -7.61 -13.05 -2.97
N LEU A 102 -7.37 -11.95 -3.65
CA LEU A 102 -7.32 -10.62 -3.04
C LEU A 102 -8.73 -10.07 -2.89
N ASN A 103 -9.18 -9.91 -1.66
CA ASN A 103 -10.51 -9.47 -1.31
C ASN A 103 -10.46 -8.04 -0.75
N CYS A 104 -11.34 -7.17 -1.23
CA CYS A 104 -11.51 -5.80 -0.74
C CYS A 104 -13.00 -5.48 -0.63
N VAL A 105 -13.42 -5.11 0.57
CA VAL A 105 -14.80 -4.70 0.84
C VAL A 105 -14.79 -3.35 1.55
N THR A 106 -15.40 -2.33 0.95
CA THR A 106 -15.53 -1.01 1.54
C THR A 106 -16.89 -0.87 2.21
N LEU A 107 -16.88 -0.71 3.52
CA LEU A 107 -18.06 -0.36 4.30
C LEU A 107 -18.34 1.13 4.11
N LYS A 108 -19.59 1.48 3.80
CA LYS A 108 -20.00 2.86 3.47
C LYS A 108 -21.05 3.37 4.46
N ASN A 109 -21.21 4.70 4.51
CA ASN A 109 -22.19 5.39 5.35
C ASN A 109 -22.03 5.07 6.85
N LEU A 110 -20.78 4.92 7.28
CA LEU A 110 -20.44 4.68 8.67
C LEU A 110 -20.65 5.95 9.49
N LYS A 111 -21.13 5.81 10.73
CA LYS A 111 -21.28 6.94 11.67
C LYS A 111 -19.90 7.36 12.18
N PRO A 112 -19.59 8.66 12.21
CA PRO A 112 -18.32 9.17 12.74
C PRO A 112 -18.13 8.80 14.21
N GLY A 113 -16.92 8.41 14.59
CA GLY A 113 -16.54 8.12 15.99
C GLY A 113 -17.15 6.84 16.59
N VAL A 114 -17.94 6.10 15.81
CA VAL A 114 -18.59 4.86 16.28
C VAL A 114 -17.65 3.68 16.12
N THR A 115 -17.64 2.81 17.12
CA THR A 115 -16.97 1.51 17.05
C THR A 115 -17.81 0.53 16.25
N TYR A 116 -17.21 -0.09 15.24
CA TYR A 116 -17.79 -1.16 14.46
C TYR A 116 -17.07 -2.48 14.72
N HIS A 117 -17.86 -3.55 14.85
CA HIS A 117 -17.40 -4.93 14.85
C HIS A 117 -17.65 -5.51 13.47
N TYR A 118 -16.71 -6.30 12.96
CA TYR A 118 -16.86 -6.92 11.65
C TYR A 118 -16.36 -8.35 11.62
N LYS A 119 -16.89 -9.10 10.66
CA LYS A 119 -16.49 -10.46 10.34
C LYS A 119 -16.30 -10.56 8.84
N ILE A 120 -15.10 -10.86 8.39
CA ILE A 120 -14.85 -11.26 7.01
C ILE A 120 -15.31 -12.70 6.83
N VAL A 121 -15.88 -12.98 5.67
CA VAL A 121 -16.31 -14.33 5.30
C VAL A 121 -15.86 -14.61 3.87
N SER A 122 -15.19 -15.74 3.66
CA SER A 122 -14.76 -16.22 2.35
C SER A 122 -15.27 -17.61 2.09
N LYS A 123 -15.90 -17.80 0.95
CA LYS A 123 -16.42 -19.08 0.47
C LYS A 123 -15.58 -19.51 -0.72
N GLU A 124 -14.86 -20.62 -0.56
CA GLU A 124 -13.97 -21.17 -1.60
C GLU A 124 -14.73 -21.40 -2.91
N VAL A 125 -14.16 -20.97 -4.02
CA VAL A 125 -14.61 -21.29 -5.37
C VAL A 125 -13.79 -22.48 -5.87
N VAL A 126 -14.40 -23.67 -5.84
CA VAL A 126 -13.72 -24.93 -6.21
C VAL A 126 -13.72 -25.14 -7.72
N ASP A 127 -14.84 -24.80 -8.37
CA ASP A 127 -15.00 -24.97 -9.81
C ASP A 127 -15.93 -23.89 -10.37
N PHE A 128 -15.53 -23.30 -11.47
CA PHE A 128 -16.25 -22.21 -12.14
C PHE A 128 -16.54 -22.59 -13.60
N GLN A 129 -17.66 -23.23 -13.84
CA GLN A 129 -18.14 -23.59 -15.16
C GLN A 129 -19.11 -22.53 -15.69
N PRO A 130 -19.32 -22.40 -17.02
CA PRO A 130 -20.21 -21.39 -17.59
C PRO A 130 -21.62 -21.34 -17.02
N TYR A 131 -22.14 -22.48 -16.56
CA TYR A 131 -23.51 -22.60 -16.04
C TYR A 131 -23.57 -23.21 -14.62
N LYS A 132 -22.43 -23.41 -13.97
CA LYS A 132 -22.36 -23.99 -12.63
C LYS A 132 -21.15 -23.48 -11.88
N LEU A 133 -21.38 -22.88 -10.73
CA LEU A 133 -20.36 -22.49 -9.76
C LEU A 133 -20.42 -23.45 -8.57
N THR A 134 -19.32 -24.11 -8.27
CA THR A 134 -19.21 -25.03 -7.13
C THR A 134 -18.41 -24.38 -6.01
N TYR A 135 -19.00 -24.32 -4.84
CA TYR A 135 -18.36 -23.78 -3.64
C TYR A 135 -17.87 -24.91 -2.73
N GLY A 136 -16.77 -24.65 -2.06
CA GLY A 136 -16.16 -25.51 -1.04
C GLY A 136 -16.30 -24.94 0.37
N THR A 137 -15.19 -24.94 1.09
CA THR A 137 -15.10 -24.53 2.50
C THR A 137 -15.44 -23.05 2.68
N VAL A 138 -16.04 -22.73 3.84
CA VAL A 138 -16.27 -21.35 4.28
C VAL A 138 -15.38 -21.05 5.48
N ILE A 139 -14.64 -19.98 5.41
CA ILE A 139 -13.77 -19.49 6.49
C ILE A 139 -14.14 -18.06 6.89
N SER A 140 -13.78 -17.66 8.10
CA SER A 140 -14.03 -16.31 8.59
C SER A 140 -12.99 -15.87 9.62
N ASP A 141 -12.81 -14.56 9.77
CA ASP A 141 -12.07 -13.92 10.85
C ASP A 141 -12.76 -12.62 11.25
N THR A 142 -12.47 -12.10 12.43
CA THR A 142 -13.16 -10.97 13.04
C THR A 142 -12.21 -9.85 13.43
N GLY A 143 -12.74 -8.64 13.52
CA GLY A 143 -12.02 -7.49 14.03
C GLY A 143 -12.96 -6.38 14.47
N THR A 144 -12.37 -5.28 14.91
CA THR A 144 -13.08 -4.07 15.32
C THR A 144 -12.32 -2.84 14.86
N PHE A 145 -13.02 -1.73 14.65
CA PHE A 145 -12.39 -0.44 14.41
C PHE A 145 -13.28 0.70 14.90
N VAL A 146 -12.68 1.85 15.13
CA VAL A 146 -13.41 3.11 15.34
C VAL A 146 -13.40 3.87 14.03
N ASN A 147 -14.59 4.23 13.51
CA ASN A 147 -14.66 5.02 12.29
C ASN A 147 -14.14 6.44 12.52
N ALA A 148 -13.43 6.98 11.54
CA ALA A 148 -12.87 8.32 11.63
C ALA A 148 -13.96 9.37 11.87
N ASP A 149 -13.65 10.35 12.70
CA ASP A 149 -14.49 11.52 12.95
C ASP A 149 -13.75 12.79 12.52
N SER A 150 -14.22 13.42 11.45
CA SER A 150 -13.65 14.69 10.97
C SER A 150 -13.86 15.87 11.93
N ALA A 151 -14.77 15.74 12.89
CA ALA A 151 -15.00 16.74 13.94
C ALA A 151 -14.21 16.48 15.22
N LYS A 152 -13.42 15.41 15.28
CA LYS A 152 -12.59 15.04 16.43
C LYS A 152 -11.69 16.18 16.86
N GLU A 153 -11.64 16.47 18.16
CA GLU A 153 -10.82 17.57 18.69
C GLU A 153 -9.33 17.26 18.74
N HIS A 154 -8.99 16.01 19.01
CA HIS A 154 -7.60 15.54 19.14
C HIS A 154 -7.34 14.39 18.20
N ILE A 155 -6.26 14.47 17.45
CA ILE A 155 -5.78 13.37 16.60
C ILE A 155 -4.39 12.93 17.01
N SER A 156 -4.07 11.67 16.73
CA SER A 156 -2.75 11.11 16.94
C SER A 156 -2.47 10.06 15.87
N PHE A 157 -1.28 10.11 15.26
CA PHE A 157 -0.82 9.05 14.35
C PHE A 157 0.69 8.87 14.42
N LEU A 158 1.16 7.77 13.89
CA LEU A 158 2.56 7.41 13.78
C LEU A 158 2.97 7.36 12.31
N MET A 159 4.16 7.91 11.98
CA MET A 159 4.80 7.73 10.69
C MET A 159 6.00 6.79 10.82
N LEU A 160 6.07 5.80 9.93
CA LEU A 160 7.22 4.94 9.65
C LEU A 160 7.62 5.11 8.18
N ASN A 161 8.90 4.98 7.87
CA ASN A 161 9.45 5.11 6.52
C ASN A 161 10.72 4.28 6.38
N ASP A 162 11.16 4.04 5.14
CA ASP A 162 12.46 3.46 4.80
C ASP A 162 12.77 2.14 5.58
N ILE A 163 11.84 1.19 5.53
CA ILE A 163 11.96 -0.13 6.19
C ILE A 163 12.85 -1.08 5.39
N HIS A 164 12.78 -1.02 4.05
CA HIS A 164 13.65 -1.77 3.13
C HIS A 164 13.75 -3.26 3.43
N ASP A 165 12.64 -3.98 3.28
CA ASP A 165 12.56 -5.43 3.48
C ASP A 165 13.06 -5.92 4.85
N ARG A 166 12.87 -5.10 5.91
CA ARG A 166 13.16 -5.47 7.30
C ARG A 166 11.88 -5.54 8.13
N PRO A 167 11.02 -6.54 7.89
CA PRO A 167 9.67 -6.62 8.45
C PRO A 167 9.63 -6.53 9.98
N LYS A 168 10.66 -7.01 10.67
CA LYS A 168 10.79 -6.93 12.14
C LYS A 168 10.90 -5.50 12.66
N SER A 169 11.28 -4.54 11.82
CA SER A 169 11.34 -3.12 12.21
C SER A 169 9.95 -2.54 12.45
N ILE A 170 8.91 -3.04 11.78
CA ILE A 170 7.55 -2.54 11.93
C ILE A 170 7.03 -2.74 13.36
N PRO A 171 6.86 -3.98 13.87
CA PRO A 171 6.40 -4.17 15.25
C PRO A 171 7.36 -3.57 16.28
N PHE A 172 8.67 -3.66 16.03
CA PHE A 172 9.68 -3.10 16.94
C PHE A 172 9.50 -1.59 17.15
N LEU A 173 9.38 -0.79 16.07
CA LEU A 173 9.19 0.66 16.18
C LEU A 173 7.82 1.03 16.76
N LEU A 174 6.78 0.26 16.45
CA LEU A 174 5.44 0.47 17.03
C LEU A 174 5.40 0.21 18.54
N GLU A 175 6.19 -0.72 19.05
CA GLU A 175 6.27 -0.99 20.48
C GLU A 175 6.95 0.12 21.28
N LEU A 176 7.81 0.92 20.64
CA LEU A 176 8.42 2.09 21.26
C LEU A 176 7.41 3.24 21.52
N ASP A 177 6.28 3.26 20.81
CA ASP A 177 5.17 4.19 21.09
C ASP A 177 4.44 3.77 22.37
N LYS A 178 4.84 4.36 23.50
CA LYS A 178 4.28 4.05 24.82
C LYS A 178 2.77 4.33 24.93
N GLU A 179 2.25 5.23 24.14
CA GLU A 179 0.83 5.59 24.20
C GLU A 179 -0.06 4.60 23.45
N LYS A 180 0.44 3.96 22.42
CA LYS A 180 -0.25 2.96 21.58
C LYS A 180 -1.63 3.41 21.05
N LYS A 181 -1.94 4.71 21.12
CA LYS A 181 -3.20 5.30 20.64
C LYS A 181 -2.93 6.07 19.38
N ASN A 182 -3.35 5.50 18.26
CA ASN A 182 -3.21 6.10 16.95
C ASN A 182 -4.54 6.00 16.20
N ASP A 183 -4.93 7.09 15.53
CA ASP A 183 -6.06 7.08 14.61
C ASP A 183 -5.75 6.30 13.34
N PHE A 184 -4.48 6.31 12.95
CA PHE A 184 -3.92 5.51 11.86
C PHE A 184 -2.41 5.41 11.99
N ILE A 185 -1.82 4.47 11.25
CA ILE A 185 -0.37 4.39 11.02
C ILE A 185 -0.10 4.86 9.59
N PHE A 186 0.92 5.69 9.39
CA PHE A 186 1.32 6.16 8.08
C PHE A 186 2.66 5.55 7.67
N PHE A 187 2.65 4.81 6.57
CA PHE A 187 3.86 4.30 5.94
C PHE A 187 4.26 5.24 4.81
N ASN A 188 5.40 5.91 4.99
CA ASN A 188 5.87 6.94 4.07
C ASN A 188 6.96 6.44 3.13
N GLY A 189 6.67 5.36 2.42
CA GLY A 189 7.51 4.83 1.34
C GLY A 189 8.74 4.04 1.76
N ASP A 190 9.33 3.38 0.78
CA ASP A 190 10.52 2.55 0.87
C ASP A 190 10.41 1.47 1.96
N ILE A 191 9.25 0.80 1.99
CA ILE A 191 9.03 -0.37 2.86
C ILE A 191 9.75 -1.59 2.28
N PHE A 192 9.94 -1.63 0.97
CA PHE A 192 10.62 -2.67 0.22
C PHE A 192 11.89 -2.14 -0.46
N ASP A 193 12.82 -3.02 -0.80
CA ASP A 193 13.97 -2.69 -1.65
C ASP A 193 13.57 -2.64 -3.14
N TYR A 194 12.67 -3.52 -3.56
CA TYR A 194 12.01 -3.56 -4.88
C TYR A 194 10.89 -4.61 -4.84
N GLN A 195 9.97 -4.56 -5.79
CA GLN A 195 8.77 -5.41 -5.81
C GLN A 195 9.02 -6.72 -6.53
N THR A 196 8.95 -7.85 -5.83
CA THR A 196 9.20 -9.18 -6.40
C THR A 196 7.93 -9.96 -6.70
N ASP A 197 7.03 -10.10 -5.72
CA ASP A 197 5.82 -10.92 -5.80
C ASP A 197 4.88 -10.66 -4.61
N GLU A 198 3.72 -11.30 -4.62
CA GLU A 198 2.72 -11.23 -3.56
C GLU A 198 3.26 -11.70 -2.20
N LYS A 199 4.10 -12.74 -2.21
CA LYS A 199 4.65 -13.30 -0.96
C LYS A 199 5.51 -12.28 -0.21
N GLN A 200 6.30 -11.48 -0.93
CA GLN A 200 7.07 -10.40 -0.33
C GLN A 200 6.16 -9.36 0.33
N ILE A 201 5.07 -8.94 -0.35
CA ILE A 201 4.10 -8.00 0.24
C ILE A 201 3.50 -8.58 1.52
N ILE A 202 3.12 -9.85 1.50
CA ILE A 202 2.56 -10.52 2.67
C ILE A 202 3.57 -10.56 3.81
N ASP A 203 4.75 -11.14 3.57
CA ASP A 203 5.71 -11.45 4.63
C ASP A 203 6.42 -10.20 5.18
N HIS A 204 6.68 -9.21 4.32
CA HIS A 204 7.50 -8.06 4.70
C HIS A 204 6.69 -6.83 5.15
N MET A 205 5.39 -6.81 4.89
CA MET A 205 4.55 -5.69 5.31
C MET A 205 3.21 -6.12 5.92
N LEU A 206 2.37 -6.86 5.17
CA LEU A 206 0.98 -7.07 5.59
C LEU A 206 0.89 -7.94 6.85
N GLN A 207 1.62 -9.07 6.92
CA GLN A 207 1.58 -9.94 8.09
C GLN A 207 2.11 -9.24 9.35
N PRO A 208 3.29 -8.57 9.34
CA PRO A 208 3.73 -7.75 10.47
C PRO A 208 2.71 -6.69 10.92
N CYS A 209 2.01 -6.05 9.98
CA CYS A 209 0.97 -5.08 10.31
C CYS A 209 -0.27 -5.73 10.92
N VAL A 210 -0.72 -6.85 10.37
CA VAL A 210 -1.89 -7.62 10.86
C VAL A 210 -1.64 -8.11 12.28
N ASP A 211 -0.47 -8.64 12.55
CA ASP A 211 -0.07 -9.15 13.87
C ASP A 211 0.02 -8.02 14.91
N ALA A 212 0.46 -6.83 14.49
CA ALA A 212 0.69 -5.73 15.40
C ALA A 212 -0.55 -4.84 15.64
N PHE A 213 -1.31 -4.47 14.57
CA PHE A 213 -2.35 -3.45 14.71
C PHE A 213 -3.44 -3.45 13.63
N ALA A 214 -3.16 -3.93 12.40
CA ALA A 214 -3.96 -3.59 11.22
C ALA A 214 -5.39 -4.17 11.22
N LYS A 215 -5.72 -5.11 12.12
CA LYS A 215 -7.09 -5.60 12.34
C LYS A 215 -7.98 -4.58 13.06
N GLN A 216 -7.41 -3.57 13.71
CA GLN A 216 -8.14 -2.62 14.56
C GLN A 216 -7.85 -1.16 14.22
N THR A 217 -6.64 -0.85 13.82
CA THR A 217 -6.21 0.49 13.45
C THR A 217 -5.90 0.51 11.94
N PRO A 218 -6.50 1.41 11.15
CA PRO A 218 -6.19 1.50 9.75
C PRO A 218 -4.79 2.05 9.51
N PHE A 219 -4.23 1.75 8.35
CA PHE A 219 -3.02 2.40 7.91
C PHE A 219 -3.20 3.04 6.53
N ILE A 220 -2.37 4.04 6.27
CA ILE A 220 -2.23 4.70 4.98
C ILE A 220 -0.82 4.40 4.49
N TYR A 221 -0.70 4.20 3.21
CA TYR A 221 0.56 3.94 2.56
C TYR A 221 0.74 4.83 1.33
N VAL A 222 1.85 5.55 1.28
CA VAL A 222 2.36 6.18 0.07
C VAL A 222 3.65 5.47 -0.31
N ARG A 223 3.79 5.12 -1.58
CA ARG A 223 5.01 4.46 -2.07
C ARG A 223 6.20 5.42 -2.08
N GLY A 224 7.40 4.89 -1.85
CA GLY A 224 8.64 5.55 -2.15
C GLY A 224 9.15 5.23 -3.56
N ASN A 225 10.39 5.58 -3.85
CA ASN A 225 10.99 5.28 -5.14
C ASN A 225 11.33 3.80 -5.31
N HIS A 226 11.56 3.07 -4.23
CA HIS A 226 11.83 1.64 -4.28
C HIS A 226 10.61 0.80 -4.66
N GLU A 227 9.39 1.21 -4.32
CA GLU A 227 8.16 0.52 -4.72
C GLU A 227 7.83 0.67 -6.21
N THR A 228 8.51 1.54 -6.92
CA THR A 228 8.34 1.67 -8.37
C THR A 228 9.18 0.67 -9.16
N ARG A 229 10.06 -0.07 -8.48
CA ARG A 229 11.04 -1.00 -9.06
C ARG A 229 10.60 -2.46 -8.95
N GLY A 230 11.11 -3.28 -9.85
CA GLY A 230 10.86 -4.73 -9.85
C GLY A 230 9.64 -5.15 -10.65
N LYS A 231 9.56 -6.44 -10.94
CA LYS A 231 8.54 -7.01 -11.85
C LYS A 231 7.10 -6.88 -11.32
N PHE A 232 6.92 -6.75 -10.01
CA PHE A 232 5.61 -6.70 -9.35
C PHE A 232 5.14 -5.28 -9.02
N CYS A 233 5.88 -4.25 -9.40
CA CYS A 233 5.57 -2.85 -9.06
C CYS A 233 4.23 -2.33 -9.65
N ARG A 234 3.71 -2.99 -10.70
CA ARG A 234 2.43 -2.63 -11.33
C ARG A 234 1.23 -3.30 -10.68
N GLU A 235 1.41 -4.47 -10.11
CA GLU A 235 0.41 -5.24 -9.36
C GLU A 235 0.29 -4.76 -7.90
N PHE A 236 1.39 -4.28 -7.34
CA PHE A 236 1.51 -3.77 -5.98
C PHE A 236 0.36 -2.81 -5.56
N PRO A 237 -0.07 -1.84 -6.38
CA PRO A 237 -1.14 -0.92 -5.98
C PRO A 237 -2.48 -1.59 -5.66
N ALA A 238 -2.73 -2.81 -6.15
CA ALA A 238 -3.99 -3.51 -5.87
C ALA A 238 -4.18 -3.91 -4.39
N TYR A 239 -3.08 -4.00 -3.64
CA TYR A 239 -3.06 -4.39 -2.22
C TYR A 239 -3.34 -3.21 -1.27
N PHE A 240 -3.39 -1.99 -1.80
CA PHE A 240 -3.54 -0.78 -1.00
C PHE A 240 -4.61 0.15 -1.56
N GLN A 241 -5.29 0.85 -0.66
CA GLN A 241 -6.24 1.90 -1.04
C GLN A 241 -5.52 3.25 -1.15
N ASN A 242 -5.98 4.10 -2.06
CA ASN A 242 -5.46 5.46 -2.23
C ASN A 242 -3.95 5.55 -2.51
N VAL A 243 -3.41 4.56 -3.20
CA VAL A 243 -2.04 4.64 -3.71
C VAL A 243 -1.96 5.80 -4.71
N GLY A 244 -0.97 6.67 -4.53
CA GLY A 244 -0.81 7.89 -5.32
C GLY A 244 -1.14 9.13 -4.50
N ARG A 245 -1.88 10.08 -5.08
CA ARG A 245 -2.27 11.32 -4.41
C ARG A 245 -3.61 11.21 -3.71
N ALA A 246 -3.71 11.81 -2.53
CA ALA A 246 -4.96 11.92 -1.79
C ALA A 246 -5.01 13.17 -0.92
N ALA A 247 -6.22 13.60 -0.55
CA ALA A 247 -6.40 14.64 0.44
C ALA A 247 -7.64 14.36 1.30
N PHE A 248 -7.49 14.44 2.62
CA PHE A 248 -8.57 14.17 3.58
C PHE A 248 -8.47 15.09 4.80
N THR A 249 -9.55 15.18 5.56
CA THR A 249 -9.58 15.93 6.83
C THR A 249 -9.84 14.97 7.98
N LEU A 250 -9.00 15.05 9.01
CA LEU A 250 -9.22 14.37 10.27
C LEU A 250 -8.99 15.36 11.41
N GLY A 251 -10.01 15.62 12.20
CA GLY A 251 -9.98 16.63 13.26
C GLY A 251 -9.52 18.00 12.76
N PRO A 252 -8.52 18.62 13.39
CA PRO A 252 -8.04 19.97 13.02
C PRO A 252 -7.10 19.98 11.81
N VAL A 253 -6.78 18.84 11.20
CA VAL A 253 -5.75 18.73 10.17
C VAL A 253 -6.34 18.40 8.80
N ARG A 254 -5.94 19.17 7.79
CA ARG A 254 -6.05 18.80 6.37
C ARG A 254 -4.76 18.12 5.94
N PHE A 255 -4.87 16.87 5.56
CA PHE A 255 -3.77 16.07 5.04
C PHE A 255 -3.76 16.11 3.52
N VAL A 256 -2.57 16.17 2.96
CA VAL A 256 -2.31 16.00 1.53
C VAL A 256 -1.22 14.95 1.36
N ILE A 257 -1.48 13.94 0.58
CA ILE A 257 -0.51 12.89 0.22
C ILE A 257 -0.08 13.11 -1.22
N LEU A 258 1.23 13.06 -1.47
CA LEU A 258 1.83 13.15 -2.80
C LEU A 258 2.74 11.93 -3.01
N ASP A 259 2.56 11.26 -4.14
CA ASP A 259 3.43 10.19 -4.59
C ASP A 259 4.56 10.78 -5.44
N THR A 260 5.75 10.79 -4.91
CA THR A 260 6.92 11.43 -5.55
C THR A 260 7.54 10.60 -6.67
N GLY A 261 7.10 9.35 -6.86
CA GLY A 261 7.66 8.45 -7.86
C GLY A 261 9.14 8.14 -7.63
N GLU A 262 9.91 8.07 -8.69
CA GLU A 262 11.29 7.58 -8.70
C GLU A 262 12.31 8.71 -8.55
N ASP A 263 13.54 8.38 -8.14
CA ASP A 263 14.65 9.30 -7.90
C ASP A 263 15.49 9.61 -9.16
N LYS A 264 15.43 8.76 -10.20
CA LYS A 264 16.17 8.90 -11.46
C LYS A 264 15.31 9.57 -12.54
N GLU A 265 15.96 10.04 -13.59
CA GLU A 265 15.29 10.52 -14.82
C GLU A 265 14.54 9.42 -15.55
N ASP A 266 13.44 9.75 -16.22
CA ASP A 266 12.63 8.79 -16.98
C ASP A 266 13.40 8.11 -18.11
N ALA A 267 14.40 8.80 -18.69
CA ALA A 267 15.29 8.28 -19.72
C ALA A 267 16.38 7.34 -19.17
N HIS A 268 16.48 7.14 -17.87
CA HIS A 268 17.52 6.30 -17.28
C HIS A 268 17.42 4.85 -17.80
N PRO A 269 18.52 4.23 -18.23
CA PRO A 269 18.51 2.89 -18.85
C PRO A 269 17.82 1.81 -18.02
N VAL A 270 17.83 1.92 -16.69
CA VAL A 270 17.18 0.96 -15.78
C VAL A 270 15.66 0.84 -15.99
N TYR A 271 15.01 1.85 -16.55
CA TYR A 271 13.58 1.85 -16.79
C TYR A 271 13.20 1.43 -18.21
N ALA A 272 14.15 1.32 -19.12
CA ALA A 272 13.93 0.89 -20.51
C ALA A 272 12.79 1.62 -21.23
N GLY A 273 12.52 2.90 -20.89
CA GLY A 273 11.49 3.73 -21.52
C GLY A 273 10.05 3.40 -21.14
N ILE A 274 9.82 2.69 -20.02
CA ILE A 274 8.46 2.27 -19.60
C ILE A 274 7.92 3.01 -18.35
N VAL A 275 8.45 4.19 -18.07
CA VAL A 275 8.02 5.07 -16.97
C VAL A 275 7.84 6.51 -17.47
N ASP A 276 7.10 7.32 -16.72
CA ASP A 276 6.77 8.72 -17.03
C ASP A 276 6.55 9.49 -15.71
N PHE A 277 7.56 9.49 -14.83
CA PHE A 277 7.45 10.08 -13.49
C PHE A 277 7.50 11.60 -13.51
N ASP A 278 8.17 12.20 -14.49
CA ASP A 278 8.22 13.67 -14.59
C ASP A 278 6.84 14.23 -14.90
N GLN A 279 6.14 13.67 -15.88
CA GLN A 279 4.76 14.06 -16.19
C GLN A 279 3.81 13.76 -15.03
N TYR A 280 4.00 12.61 -14.37
CA TYR A 280 3.22 12.22 -13.20
C TYR A 280 3.34 13.24 -12.04
N ARG A 281 4.54 13.74 -11.73
CA ARG A 281 4.74 14.81 -10.74
C ARG A 281 4.09 16.12 -11.15
N ILE A 282 4.19 16.51 -12.43
CA ILE A 282 3.54 17.71 -12.98
C ILE A 282 2.01 17.63 -12.82
N GLU A 283 1.41 16.47 -13.08
CA GLU A 283 -0.04 16.26 -12.90
C GLU A 283 -0.46 16.34 -11.43
N GLN A 284 0.35 15.80 -10.52
CA GLN A 284 0.11 15.93 -9.09
C GLN A 284 0.26 17.38 -8.63
N ALA A 285 1.22 18.14 -9.15
CA ALA A 285 1.38 19.56 -8.84
C ALA A 285 0.16 20.38 -9.29
N LYS A 286 -0.40 20.10 -10.47
CA LYS A 286 -1.66 20.72 -10.94
C LYS A 286 -2.84 20.37 -10.02
N TRP A 287 -2.94 19.11 -9.61
CA TRP A 287 -3.95 18.68 -8.65
C TRP A 287 -3.76 19.34 -7.28
N LEU A 288 -2.53 19.40 -6.77
CA LEU A 288 -2.18 20.07 -5.51
C LEU A 288 -2.60 21.55 -5.55
N ALA A 289 -2.29 22.26 -6.64
CA ALA A 289 -2.69 23.66 -6.82
C ALA A 289 -4.23 23.83 -6.74
N THR A 290 -4.99 22.86 -7.25
CA THR A 290 -6.45 22.82 -7.15
C THR A 290 -6.92 22.54 -5.73
N GLU A 291 -6.31 21.52 -5.06
CA GLU A 291 -6.62 21.17 -3.68
C GLU A 291 -6.40 22.36 -2.73
N MET A 292 -5.30 23.10 -2.92
CA MET A 292 -5.03 24.31 -2.12
C MET A 292 -6.07 25.42 -2.26
N GLN A 293 -6.90 25.41 -3.33
CA GLN A 293 -8.04 26.31 -3.49
C GLN A 293 -9.31 25.77 -2.82
N SER A 294 -9.33 24.51 -2.40
CA SER A 294 -10.50 23.92 -1.76
C SER A 294 -10.87 24.62 -0.45
N LYS A 295 -12.16 24.63 -0.13
CA LYS A 295 -12.65 25.16 1.14
C LYS A 295 -12.08 24.39 2.34
N ALA A 296 -11.90 23.08 2.18
CA ALA A 296 -11.33 22.22 3.21
C ALA A 296 -9.89 22.60 3.54
N PHE A 297 -9.05 22.79 2.52
CA PHE A 297 -7.66 23.20 2.71
C PHE A 297 -7.54 24.60 3.35
N LYS A 298 -8.30 25.58 2.82
CA LYS A 298 -8.23 26.98 3.29
C LYS A 298 -8.72 27.17 4.73
N LYS A 299 -9.68 26.35 5.18
CA LYS A 299 -10.32 26.49 6.51
C LYS A 299 -9.68 25.59 7.58
N ALA A 300 -8.84 24.65 7.21
CA ALA A 300 -8.18 23.77 8.17
C ALA A 300 -7.30 24.59 9.12
N PRO A 301 -7.35 24.33 10.44
CA PRO A 301 -6.38 24.88 11.38
C PRO A 301 -4.93 24.54 10.97
N PHE A 302 -4.68 23.30 10.56
CA PHE A 302 -3.38 22.85 10.11
C PHE A 302 -3.44 22.13 8.75
N ARG A 303 -2.34 22.23 7.98
CA ARG A 303 -2.12 21.60 6.67
C ARG A 303 -0.84 20.78 6.73
N VAL A 304 -0.97 19.47 6.67
CA VAL A 304 0.16 18.54 6.70
C VAL A 304 0.29 17.88 5.34
N VAL A 305 1.48 17.98 4.74
CA VAL A 305 1.79 17.29 3.48
C VAL A 305 2.69 16.11 3.78
N MET A 306 2.36 14.97 3.22
CA MET A 306 3.05 13.70 3.39
C MET A 306 3.54 13.22 2.02
N MET A 307 4.84 13.05 1.86
CA MET A 307 5.48 12.64 0.61
C MET A 307 6.81 11.96 0.90
N HIS A 308 7.18 10.95 0.12
CA HIS A 308 8.39 10.18 0.41
C HIS A 308 9.66 10.98 0.12
N ILE A 309 9.92 11.39 -1.15
CA ILE A 309 11.06 12.22 -1.49
C ILE A 309 10.80 13.65 -0.99
N PRO A 310 11.63 14.20 -0.11
CA PRO A 310 11.45 15.56 0.38
C PRO A 310 11.50 16.59 -0.77
N PRO A 311 10.71 17.67 -0.71
CA PRO A 311 10.75 18.72 -1.73
C PRO A 311 12.03 19.56 -1.68
N ARG A 312 12.88 19.30 -0.69
CA ARG A 312 14.20 19.92 -0.51
C ARG A 312 15.07 19.06 0.42
N TYR A 313 16.36 19.24 0.40
CA TYR A 313 17.37 18.55 1.22
C TYR A 313 17.50 17.03 0.89
N SER A 314 17.14 16.63 -0.30
CA SER A 314 17.16 15.24 -0.76
C SER A 314 18.26 14.92 -1.80
N GLY A 315 19.23 15.84 -1.98
CA GLY A 315 20.34 15.67 -2.92
C GLY A 315 20.04 16.18 -4.32
N ASP A 316 20.96 15.89 -5.24
CA ASP A 316 20.99 16.46 -6.60
C ASP A 316 20.56 15.45 -7.67
N ALA A 317 20.00 14.30 -7.29
CA ALA A 317 19.42 13.36 -8.23
C ALA A 317 18.19 13.97 -8.92
N HIS A 318 17.88 13.53 -10.14
CA HIS A 318 16.84 14.13 -10.98
C HIS A 318 15.47 14.22 -10.27
N GLY A 319 15.00 13.11 -9.70
CA GLY A 319 13.70 13.07 -9.01
C GLY A 319 13.59 14.05 -7.84
N PRO A 320 14.53 14.09 -6.88
CA PRO A 320 14.63 15.13 -5.86
C PRO A 320 14.61 16.56 -6.38
N VAL A 321 15.43 16.87 -7.40
CA VAL A 321 15.46 18.19 -8.03
C VAL A 321 14.10 18.53 -8.64
N HIS A 322 13.50 17.62 -9.39
CA HIS A 322 12.20 17.83 -9.99
C HIS A 322 11.08 17.95 -8.95
N CYS A 323 11.13 17.21 -7.84
CA CYS A 323 10.20 17.42 -6.71
C CYS A 323 10.32 18.83 -6.12
N THR A 324 11.55 19.35 -6.00
CA THR A 324 11.79 20.75 -5.57
C THR A 324 11.14 21.73 -6.56
N GLU A 325 11.37 21.57 -7.85
CA GLU A 325 10.89 22.48 -8.89
C GLU A 325 9.35 22.53 -8.97
N VAL A 326 8.68 21.37 -8.87
CA VAL A 326 7.23 21.30 -9.11
C VAL A 326 6.39 21.45 -7.84
N PHE A 327 6.88 21.02 -6.67
CA PHE A 327 6.09 21.04 -5.43
C PHE A 327 6.43 22.19 -4.50
N GLU A 328 7.71 22.53 -4.31
CA GLU A 328 8.10 23.53 -3.31
C GLU A 328 7.45 24.92 -3.52
N PRO A 329 7.35 25.48 -4.74
CA PRO A 329 6.67 26.75 -4.95
C PRO A 329 5.19 26.73 -4.50
N LEU A 330 4.52 25.61 -4.70
CA LEU A 330 3.14 25.40 -4.27
C LEU A 330 3.04 25.30 -2.75
N LEU A 331 3.90 24.49 -2.13
CA LEU A 331 3.93 24.30 -0.69
C LEU A 331 4.22 25.63 0.04
N ASN A 332 5.17 26.40 -0.45
CA ASN A 332 5.49 27.72 0.08
C ASN A 332 4.31 28.69 -0.03
N LYS A 333 3.60 28.70 -1.16
CA LYS A 333 2.41 29.54 -1.39
C LYS A 333 1.20 29.07 -0.58
N GLY A 334 1.08 27.77 -0.38
CA GLY A 334 -0.09 27.11 0.25
C GLY A 334 -0.15 27.28 1.76
N LYS A 335 0.83 27.90 2.40
CA LYS A 335 0.93 28.03 3.88
C LYS A 335 0.82 26.67 4.55
N VAL A 336 1.62 25.72 4.08
CA VAL A 336 1.74 24.39 4.67
C VAL A 336 2.36 24.51 6.06
N ASP A 337 1.81 23.79 7.03
CA ASP A 337 2.23 23.87 8.43
C ASP A 337 3.29 22.82 8.78
N LEU A 338 3.35 21.71 8.04
CA LEU A 338 4.34 20.64 8.21
C LEU A 338 4.44 19.79 6.95
N VAL A 339 5.67 19.42 6.57
CA VAL A 339 5.95 18.38 5.58
C VAL A 339 6.61 17.19 6.28
N LEU A 340 6.13 15.97 5.98
CA LEU A 340 6.65 14.70 6.47
C LEU A 340 7.23 13.90 5.30
N SER A 341 8.50 13.50 5.39
CA SER A 341 9.24 12.81 4.34
C SER A 341 10.16 11.71 4.88
N GLY A 342 10.75 10.91 3.98
CA GLY A 342 11.75 9.89 4.22
C GLY A 342 12.93 9.99 3.25
N HIS A 343 13.26 8.88 2.55
CA HIS A 343 14.16 8.80 1.39
C HIS A 343 15.65 8.93 1.67
N THR A 344 16.07 9.90 2.49
CA THR A 344 17.51 10.23 2.60
C THR A 344 18.29 9.29 3.52
N HIS A 345 17.60 8.44 4.28
CA HIS A 345 18.17 7.58 5.33
C HIS A 345 18.93 8.34 6.44
N LYS A 346 18.79 9.66 6.47
CA LYS A 346 19.39 10.55 7.47
C LYS A 346 18.28 11.38 8.07
N TYR A 347 17.89 11.03 9.30
CA TYR A 347 16.83 11.79 9.96
C TYR A 347 17.27 13.24 10.25
N MET A 348 16.38 14.17 10.01
CA MET A 348 16.61 15.58 10.25
C MET A 348 15.29 16.34 10.41
N VAL A 349 15.35 17.43 11.19
CA VAL A 349 14.29 18.44 11.25
C VAL A 349 14.85 19.73 10.65
N HIS A 350 14.24 20.19 9.57
CA HIS A 350 14.55 21.48 8.95
C HIS A 350 13.48 22.50 9.33
N GLN A 351 13.90 23.58 9.96
CA GLN A 351 13.03 24.71 10.26
C GLN A 351 12.79 25.57 9.02
N PRO A 352 11.73 26.39 8.98
CA PRO A 352 11.54 27.37 7.92
C PRO A 352 12.77 28.24 7.72
N ALA A 353 13.17 28.43 6.47
CA ALA A 353 14.36 29.19 6.10
C ALA A 353 14.06 30.14 4.95
N GLN A 354 14.40 31.43 5.12
CA GLN A 354 14.17 32.47 4.11
C GLN A 354 14.80 32.10 2.76
N GLY A 355 14.02 32.24 1.69
CA GLY A 355 14.48 31.91 0.33
C GLY A 355 14.54 30.40 0.05
N LYS A 356 14.04 29.58 0.98
CA LYS A 356 13.95 28.13 0.86
C LYS A 356 12.52 27.67 1.15
N ASN A 357 12.32 26.92 2.24
CA ASN A 357 11.01 26.42 2.67
C ASN A 357 10.37 27.34 3.71
N ASN A 358 9.10 27.68 3.54
CA ASN A 358 8.33 28.48 4.50
C ASN A 358 7.64 27.61 5.58
N TYR A 359 7.90 26.32 5.59
CA TYR A 359 7.31 25.31 6.46
C TYR A 359 8.40 24.47 7.11
N PRO A 360 8.18 23.91 8.31
CA PRO A 360 9.06 22.91 8.85
C PRO A 360 8.94 21.59 8.07
N LEU A 361 10.05 20.88 7.94
CA LEU A 361 10.15 19.59 7.26
C LEU A 361 10.82 18.57 8.19
N ILE A 362 10.15 17.44 8.41
CA ILE A 362 10.72 16.27 9.08
C ILE A 362 11.09 15.24 8.01
N ILE A 363 12.32 14.81 8.03
CA ILE A 363 12.83 13.69 7.23
C ILE A 363 13.12 12.54 8.20
N GLY A 364 12.48 11.39 8.00
CA GLY A 364 12.70 10.21 8.82
C GLY A 364 14.02 9.50 8.51
N GLY A 365 14.39 8.58 9.36
CA GLY A 365 15.64 7.82 9.28
C GLY A 365 15.59 6.69 8.26
N GLY A 366 16.68 5.91 8.20
CA GLY A 366 16.86 4.80 7.27
C GLY A 366 16.63 3.43 7.93
N PRO A 367 16.93 2.34 7.19
CA PRO A 367 16.56 0.99 7.61
C PRO A 367 17.50 0.34 8.62
N LYS A 368 18.70 0.91 8.83
CA LYS A 368 19.74 0.29 9.66
C LYS A 368 19.49 0.56 11.14
N GLU A 369 19.85 -0.38 12.00
CA GLU A 369 19.89 -0.18 13.44
C GLU A 369 20.72 1.05 13.79
N GLY A 370 20.21 1.85 14.75
CA GLY A 370 20.78 3.15 15.12
C GLY A 370 20.41 4.30 14.15
N THR A 371 19.77 4.01 13.02
CA THR A 371 19.31 5.05 12.08
C THR A 371 17.80 5.05 11.86
N ARG A 372 17.09 4.01 12.33
CA ARG A 372 15.63 3.91 12.22
C ARG A 372 14.95 4.96 13.09
N THR A 373 13.86 5.50 12.61
CA THR A 373 13.04 6.43 13.38
C THR A 373 11.56 6.11 13.28
N TYR A 374 10.80 6.58 14.26
CA TYR A 374 9.36 6.78 14.13
C TYR A 374 9.02 8.22 14.52
N THR A 375 8.00 8.77 13.90
CA THR A 375 7.54 10.11 14.23
C THR A 375 6.12 10.03 14.77
N LYS A 376 5.91 10.55 15.99
CA LYS A 376 4.58 10.67 16.62
C LYS A 376 4.02 12.04 16.35
N ILE A 377 2.87 12.10 15.72
CA ILE A 377 2.18 13.36 15.43
C ILE A 377 0.90 13.43 16.25
N LYS A 378 0.68 14.58 16.87
CA LYS A 378 -0.54 14.91 17.60
C LYS A 378 -1.02 16.30 17.19
N ALA A 379 -2.31 16.50 17.08
CA ALA A 379 -2.87 17.81 16.86
C ALA A 379 -4.19 18.01 17.58
N ASN A 380 -4.41 19.25 18.01
CA ASN A 380 -5.68 19.82 18.40
C ASN A 380 -5.82 21.20 17.75
N ARG A 381 -6.86 21.96 18.02
CA ARG A 381 -7.06 23.26 17.35
C ARG A 381 -6.02 24.33 17.71
N GLN A 382 -5.23 24.15 18.77
CA GLN A 382 -4.23 25.12 19.26
C GLN A 382 -2.79 24.72 18.94
N LEU A 383 -2.52 23.43 18.74
CA LEU A 383 -1.16 22.93 18.59
C LEU A 383 -1.12 21.69 17.67
N LEU A 384 -0.23 21.73 16.69
CA LEU A 384 0.26 20.58 15.97
C LEU A 384 1.67 20.28 16.49
N SER A 385 1.89 19.10 17.03
CA SER A 385 3.19 18.62 17.53
C SER A 385 3.60 17.36 16.78
N ALA A 386 4.80 17.34 16.22
CA ALA A 386 5.44 16.19 15.61
C ALA A 386 6.77 15.94 16.31
N VAL A 387 6.93 14.77 16.91
CA VAL A 387 8.13 14.38 17.67
C VAL A 387 8.72 13.13 17.04
N MET A 388 9.95 13.23 16.59
CA MET A 388 10.70 12.12 16.02
C MET A 388 11.58 11.47 17.07
N PHE A 389 11.53 10.15 17.13
CA PHE A 389 12.33 9.32 18.03
C PHE A 389 13.18 8.36 17.20
N ASP A 390 14.39 8.07 17.69
CA ASP A 390 15.21 7.01 17.15
C ASP A 390 14.76 5.62 17.67
N ASP A 391 15.42 4.59 17.21
CA ASP A 391 15.14 3.20 17.58
C ASP A 391 15.64 2.79 18.99
N SER A 392 16.19 3.70 19.75
CA SER A 392 16.41 3.57 21.20
C SER A 392 15.26 4.19 22.02
N GLY A 393 14.31 4.86 21.35
CA GLY A 393 13.22 5.61 21.98
C GLY A 393 13.64 7.01 22.44
N LYS A 394 14.83 7.51 22.04
CA LYS A 394 15.30 8.84 22.34
C LYS A 394 14.68 9.84 21.36
N GLU A 395 14.20 10.98 21.86
CA GLU A 395 13.77 12.10 21.01
C GLU A 395 15.00 12.69 20.26
N VAL A 396 14.88 12.73 18.94
CA VAL A 396 15.93 13.22 18.02
C VAL A 396 15.47 14.41 17.16
N GLY A 397 14.20 14.80 17.26
CA GLY A 397 13.69 15.98 16.57
C GLY A 397 12.27 16.33 17.00
N ARG A 398 11.93 17.61 16.92
CA ARG A 398 10.61 18.12 17.27
C ARG A 398 10.22 19.32 16.40
N VAL A 399 8.94 19.34 16.03
CA VAL A 399 8.27 20.50 15.42
C VAL A 399 7.00 20.78 16.21
N GLU A 400 6.78 22.04 16.53
CA GLU A 400 5.51 22.52 17.09
C GLU A 400 5.03 23.72 16.28
N VAL A 401 3.78 23.65 15.83
CA VAL A 401 3.14 24.72 15.04
C VAL A 401 1.86 25.14 15.75
N ARG A 402 1.66 26.45 15.83
CA ARG A 402 0.43 27.08 16.29
C ARG A 402 -0.26 27.77 15.12
N PRO A 403 -1.61 27.82 15.05
CA PRO A 403 -2.36 28.46 13.95
C PRO A 403 -2.07 29.94 13.82
#